data_a1bf1419682e97898bba32bac4bd3d99
#
_entry.id   a1bf1419682e97898bba32bac4bd3d99
#
_cell.length_a   1.000
_cell.length_b   1.000
_cell.length_c   1.000
_cell.angle_alpha   90.00
_cell.angle_beta   90.00
_cell.angle_gamma   90.00
#
_symmetry.space_group_name_H-M   'P 1'
#
loop_
_entity.id
_entity.type
_entity.pdbx_description
1 polymer ?
#
loop_
_entity_poly.entity_id
_entity_poly.type
_entity_poly.pdbx_seq_one_letter_code
_entity_poly.pdbx_strand_id
1 'polypeptide(L)'
;MHKIYPLIKSTNFPYIERNSLKTIQVNLGYKCNQRCVHCHVNAGPNRKEMMNKKTIDNVIDFCVNNEIQAVDLTGGAPEINKHFKYIIQKLFKKNIHIINRCNLTILEEEGMDELLDFFPKYKVELIASLPCYSQSNVDAQRGKGVFDKSIRILKKLNNKGYGESKSLLLNLVYN
;
A
#
# COMPACT_ATOMS: atom_id res chain seq x y z
N MET A 1 -13.76 16.50 11.87
CA MET A 1 -12.70 17.16 11.09
C MET A 1 -12.48 18.54 11.68
N HIS A 2 -11.29 18.82 12.20
CA HIS A 2 -10.99 20.15 12.75
C HIS A 2 -10.96 21.17 11.62
N LYS A 3 -11.70 22.28 11.77
CA LYS A 3 -11.64 23.40 10.83
C LYS A 3 -10.36 24.21 11.10
N ILE A 4 -9.26 23.81 10.49
CA ILE A 4 -7.95 24.43 10.70
C ILE A 4 -7.86 25.81 10.05
N TYR A 5 -8.53 26.03 8.92
CA TYR A 5 -8.47 27.29 8.17
C TYR A 5 -8.78 28.55 9.01
N PRO A 6 -9.84 28.59 9.87
CA PRO A 6 -10.07 29.73 10.73
C PRO A 6 -8.94 30.04 11.71
N LEU A 7 -8.17 28.98 12.13
CA LEU A 7 -7.07 29.11 13.08
C LEU A 7 -5.81 29.71 12.44
N ILE A 8 -5.60 29.48 11.15
CA ILE A 8 -4.41 29.95 10.43
C ILE A 8 -4.67 31.23 9.62
N LYS A 9 -5.94 31.60 9.40
CA LYS A 9 -6.32 32.78 8.58
C LYS A 9 -5.73 34.10 9.04
N SER A 10 -5.51 34.26 10.35
CA SER A 10 -4.94 35.46 10.96
C SER A 10 -3.40 35.39 11.14
N THR A 11 -2.77 34.32 10.69
CA THR A 11 -1.32 34.12 10.82
C THR A 11 -0.62 34.42 9.50
N ASN A 12 0.72 34.54 9.55
CA ASN A 12 1.58 34.66 8.36
C ASN A 12 1.80 33.32 7.66
N PHE A 13 0.90 32.33 7.84
CA PHE A 13 1.02 31.04 7.16
C PHE A 13 0.91 31.26 5.64
N PRO A 14 1.90 30.82 4.86
CA PRO A 14 1.93 31.08 3.43
C PRO A 14 0.78 30.37 2.72
N TYR A 15 0.23 31.00 1.70
CA TYR A 15 -0.72 30.35 0.80
C TYR A 15 0.00 29.22 0.04
N ILE A 16 -0.53 28.00 0.16
CA ILE A 16 0.02 26.82 -0.49
C ILE A 16 -0.81 26.52 -1.73
N GLU A 17 -0.23 26.66 -2.89
CA GLU A 17 -0.83 26.27 -4.16
C GLU A 17 -0.50 24.81 -4.50
N ARG A 18 -1.43 24.14 -5.15
CA ARG A 18 -1.17 22.81 -5.73
C ARG A 18 -0.25 22.97 -6.95
N ASN A 19 0.83 22.21 -6.92
CA ASN A 19 1.69 22.04 -8.09
C ASN A 19 1.15 20.90 -8.98
N SER A 20 1.95 20.41 -9.93
CA SER A 20 1.61 19.29 -10.79
C SER A 20 1.24 18.03 -9.98
N LEU A 21 0.23 17.31 -10.45
CA LEU A 21 -0.16 16.01 -9.86
C LEU A 21 0.84 14.93 -10.32
N LYS A 22 1.68 14.47 -9.40
CA LYS A 22 2.72 13.47 -9.71
C LYS A 22 2.37 12.06 -9.23
N THR A 23 1.65 11.98 -8.12
CA THR A 23 1.31 10.70 -7.48
C THR A 23 -0.17 10.64 -7.17
N ILE A 24 -0.79 9.50 -7.46
CA ILE A 24 -2.16 9.21 -7.02
C ILE A 24 -2.18 8.01 -6.10
N GLN A 25 -3.02 8.06 -5.08
CA GLN A 25 -3.29 6.93 -4.21
C GLN A 25 -4.58 6.25 -4.64
N VAL A 26 -4.52 4.93 -4.82
CA VAL A 26 -5.63 4.13 -5.34
C VAL A 26 -6.03 3.06 -4.34
N ASN A 27 -7.25 3.16 -3.81
CA ASN A 27 -7.82 2.16 -2.92
C ASN A 27 -8.46 1.04 -3.75
N LEU A 28 -7.88 -0.18 -3.72
CA LEU A 28 -8.35 -1.33 -4.49
C LEU A 28 -9.51 -2.10 -3.82
N GLY A 29 -9.89 -1.73 -2.60
CA GLY A 29 -10.99 -2.33 -1.86
C GLY A 29 -10.76 -2.36 -0.36
N TYR A 30 -11.78 -2.82 0.38
CA TYR A 30 -11.73 -2.86 1.85
C TYR A 30 -11.60 -4.27 2.43
N LYS A 31 -11.52 -5.30 1.59
CA LYS A 31 -11.25 -6.66 2.07
C LYS A 31 -9.81 -6.75 2.56
N CYS A 32 -9.60 -7.37 3.73
CA CYS A 32 -8.30 -7.55 4.36
C CYS A 32 -8.30 -8.87 5.14
N ASN A 33 -7.17 -9.56 5.22
CA ASN A 33 -7.02 -10.74 6.07
C ASN A 33 -6.89 -10.39 7.56
N GLN A 34 -6.70 -9.09 7.89
CA GLN A 34 -6.60 -8.59 9.26
C GLN A 34 -7.78 -7.71 9.65
N ARG A 35 -7.95 -7.50 10.97
CA ARG A 35 -8.89 -6.54 11.58
C ARG A 35 -8.12 -5.71 12.61
N CYS A 36 -7.39 -4.70 12.13
CA CYS A 36 -6.59 -3.84 12.99
C CYS A 36 -7.47 -2.82 13.73
N VAL A 37 -7.17 -2.56 15.01
CA VAL A 37 -7.92 -1.61 15.85
C VAL A 37 -7.84 -0.18 15.30
N HIS A 38 -6.68 0.18 14.72
CA HIS A 38 -6.39 1.52 14.19
C HIS A 38 -6.68 1.68 12.68
N CYS A 39 -7.46 0.77 12.08
CA CYS A 39 -7.69 0.81 10.64
C CYS A 39 -8.53 2.01 10.21
N HIS A 40 -7.95 2.95 9.48
CA HIS A 40 -8.61 4.19 9.03
C HIS A 40 -9.79 3.96 8.08
N VAL A 41 -9.79 2.84 7.35
CA VAL A 41 -10.84 2.50 6.37
C VAL A 41 -11.77 1.39 6.85
N ASN A 42 -11.61 0.95 8.10
CA ASN A 42 -12.38 -0.14 8.68
C ASN A 42 -12.38 -1.38 7.76
N ALA A 43 -11.22 -1.74 7.27
CA ALA A 43 -11.03 -2.93 6.45
C ALA A 43 -11.12 -4.21 7.28
N GLY A 44 -11.44 -5.34 6.62
CA GLY A 44 -11.51 -6.61 7.31
C GLY A 44 -11.95 -7.77 6.43
N PRO A 45 -11.93 -9.00 6.97
CA PRO A 45 -12.23 -10.21 6.20
C PRO A 45 -13.65 -10.25 5.63
N ASN A 46 -14.59 -9.61 6.32
CA ASN A 46 -16.01 -9.61 5.95
C ASN A 46 -16.39 -8.50 4.94
N ARG A 47 -15.46 -7.62 4.59
CA ARG A 47 -15.72 -6.55 3.63
C ARG A 47 -15.74 -7.14 2.22
N LYS A 48 -16.64 -6.61 1.38
CA LYS A 48 -16.87 -7.13 0.01
C LYS A 48 -16.51 -6.13 -1.07
N GLU A 49 -16.33 -4.88 -0.70
CA GLU A 49 -16.08 -3.78 -1.62
C GLU A 49 -14.69 -3.92 -2.24
N MET A 50 -14.69 -4.11 -3.55
CA MET A 50 -13.48 -4.31 -4.35
C MET A 50 -13.60 -3.55 -5.66
N MET A 51 -12.54 -2.84 -6.04
CA MET A 51 -12.50 -2.14 -7.32
C MET A 51 -12.57 -3.15 -8.46
N ASN A 52 -13.49 -2.93 -9.39
CA ASN A 52 -13.66 -3.80 -10.56
C ASN A 52 -12.68 -3.43 -11.68
N LYS A 53 -12.58 -4.32 -12.68
CA LYS A 53 -11.65 -4.14 -13.80
C LYS A 53 -11.88 -2.84 -14.58
N LYS A 54 -13.14 -2.48 -14.84
CA LYS A 54 -13.48 -1.26 -15.60
C LYS A 54 -12.97 0.00 -14.87
N THR A 55 -13.15 0.07 -13.56
CA THR A 55 -12.64 1.19 -12.76
C THR A 55 -11.11 1.22 -12.76
N ILE A 56 -10.46 0.05 -12.69
CA ILE A 56 -8.99 -0.04 -12.78
C ILE A 56 -8.50 0.45 -14.15
N ASP A 57 -9.17 0.07 -15.23
CA ASP A 57 -8.82 0.54 -16.57
C ASP A 57 -8.94 2.08 -16.66
N ASN A 58 -10.02 2.66 -16.12
CA ASN A 58 -10.17 4.12 -16.05
C ASN A 58 -9.05 4.80 -15.23
N VAL A 59 -8.61 4.18 -14.13
CA VAL A 59 -7.47 4.67 -13.33
C VAL A 59 -6.19 4.66 -14.16
N ILE A 60 -5.93 3.58 -14.89
CA ILE A 60 -4.74 3.45 -15.75
C ILE A 60 -4.77 4.52 -16.85
N ASP A 61 -5.91 4.70 -17.52
CA ASP A 61 -6.08 5.72 -18.56
C ASP A 61 -5.89 7.13 -18.01
N PHE A 62 -6.43 7.40 -16.81
CA PHE A 62 -6.21 8.66 -16.11
C PHE A 62 -4.72 8.91 -15.85
N CYS A 63 -4.00 7.89 -15.37
CA CYS A 63 -2.56 7.99 -15.10
C CYS A 63 -1.77 8.35 -16.37
N VAL A 64 -2.10 7.71 -17.47
CA VAL A 64 -1.41 7.94 -18.76
C VAL A 64 -1.72 9.33 -19.30
N ASN A 65 -3.00 9.73 -19.30
CA ASN A 65 -3.44 11.01 -19.86
C ASN A 65 -2.98 12.23 -19.06
N ASN A 66 -2.65 12.05 -17.77
CA ASN A 66 -2.20 13.11 -16.88
C ASN A 66 -0.72 13.00 -16.49
N GLU A 67 0.05 12.16 -17.18
CA GLU A 67 1.49 11.98 -16.96
C GLU A 67 1.86 11.69 -15.49
N ILE A 68 1.02 10.86 -14.83
CA ILE A 68 1.24 10.45 -13.44
C ILE A 68 2.53 9.65 -13.34
N GLN A 69 3.40 10.03 -12.43
CA GLN A 69 4.71 9.41 -12.24
C GLN A 69 4.68 8.20 -11.32
N ALA A 70 3.77 8.20 -10.33
CA ALA A 70 3.67 7.12 -9.36
C ALA A 70 2.21 6.81 -8.98
N VAL A 71 1.93 5.53 -8.71
CA VAL A 71 0.66 5.04 -8.19
C VAL A 71 0.89 4.31 -6.87
N ASP A 72 0.26 4.78 -5.79
CA ASP A 72 0.31 4.21 -4.44
C ASP A 72 -0.95 3.34 -4.20
N LEU A 73 -0.79 2.02 -4.33
CA LEU A 73 -1.85 1.06 -4.14
C LEU A 73 -2.11 0.83 -2.65
N THR A 74 -3.36 1.00 -2.25
CA THR A 74 -3.79 0.93 -0.85
C THR A 74 -5.17 0.26 -0.72
N GLY A 75 -5.71 0.26 0.49
CA GLY A 75 -7.02 -0.29 0.83
C GLY A 75 -7.00 -1.08 2.12
N GLY A 76 -7.65 -2.23 2.12
CA GLY A 76 -7.48 -3.25 3.15
C GLY A 76 -6.17 -4.02 2.93
N ALA A 77 -6.23 -5.08 2.12
CA ALA A 77 -5.08 -5.74 1.51
C ALA A 77 -5.24 -5.66 -0.01
N PRO A 78 -4.53 -4.76 -0.70
CA PRO A 78 -4.64 -4.58 -2.15
C PRO A 78 -4.46 -5.88 -2.93
N GLU A 79 -3.59 -6.75 -2.42
CA GLU A 79 -3.23 -8.05 -2.99
C GLU A 79 -4.44 -9.00 -3.16
N ILE A 80 -5.48 -8.86 -2.33
CA ILE A 80 -6.71 -9.66 -2.42
C ILE A 80 -7.55 -9.31 -3.66
N ASN A 81 -7.36 -8.12 -4.24
CA ASN A 81 -8.09 -7.77 -5.44
C ASN A 81 -7.66 -8.67 -6.60
N LYS A 82 -8.60 -9.40 -7.22
CA LYS A 82 -8.32 -10.31 -8.35
C LYS A 82 -7.65 -9.64 -9.55
N HIS A 83 -7.67 -8.31 -9.63
CA HIS A 83 -7.04 -7.52 -10.66
C HIS A 83 -5.74 -6.84 -10.20
N PHE A 84 -5.24 -7.18 -8.99
CA PHE A 84 -4.03 -6.60 -8.43
C PHE A 84 -2.81 -6.77 -9.34
N LYS A 85 -2.56 -7.97 -9.81
CA LYS A 85 -1.44 -8.22 -10.73
C LYS A 85 -1.64 -7.51 -12.08
N TYR A 86 -2.87 -7.42 -12.54
CA TYR A 86 -3.21 -6.75 -13.80
C TYR A 86 -2.86 -5.26 -13.76
N ILE A 87 -3.27 -4.53 -12.72
CA ILE A 87 -2.95 -3.10 -12.62
C ILE A 87 -1.44 -2.87 -12.56
N ILE A 88 -0.70 -3.65 -11.76
CA ILE A 88 0.76 -3.56 -11.66
C ILE A 88 1.42 -3.77 -13.02
N GLN A 89 1.03 -4.83 -13.75
CA GLN A 89 1.58 -5.12 -15.07
C GLN A 89 1.33 -4.01 -16.09
N LYS A 90 0.15 -3.39 -16.03
CA LYS A 90 -0.22 -2.29 -16.93
C LYS A 90 0.55 -1.01 -16.60
N LEU A 91 0.66 -0.64 -15.32
CA LEU A 91 1.42 0.53 -14.89
C LEU A 91 2.91 0.37 -15.19
N PHE A 92 3.48 -0.81 -14.92
CA PHE A 92 4.88 -1.11 -15.23
C PHE A 92 5.21 -0.92 -16.72
N LYS A 93 4.34 -1.41 -17.63
CA LYS A 93 4.50 -1.22 -19.08
C LYS A 93 4.43 0.24 -19.53
N LYS A 94 3.90 1.12 -18.70
CA LYS A 94 3.82 2.57 -18.92
C LYS A 94 4.91 3.35 -18.22
N ASN A 95 5.89 2.66 -17.61
CA ASN A 95 6.97 3.24 -16.82
C ASN A 95 6.49 4.10 -15.64
N ILE A 96 5.32 3.78 -15.11
CA ILE A 96 4.78 4.43 -13.91
C ILE A 96 5.31 3.70 -12.68
N HIS A 97 5.88 4.44 -11.73
CA HIS A 97 6.35 3.89 -10.47
C HIS A 97 5.20 3.33 -9.63
N ILE A 98 5.39 2.14 -9.06
CA ILE A 98 4.34 1.42 -8.35
C ILE A 98 4.75 1.26 -6.89
N ILE A 99 3.92 1.78 -6.00
CA ILE A 99 4.03 1.63 -4.56
C ILE A 99 2.89 0.73 -4.10
N ASN A 100 3.17 -0.25 -3.25
CA ASN A 100 2.15 -1.09 -2.63
C ASN A 100 2.22 -1.04 -1.12
N ARG A 101 1.12 -0.64 -0.47
CA ARG A 101 0.98 -0.65 1.00
C ARG A 101 0.57 -2.04 1.47
N CYS A 102 1.56 -2.80 1.94
CA CYS A 102 1.41 -4.19 2.31
C CYS A 102 1.32 -4.39 3.82
N ASN A 103 0.40 -5.21 4.27
CA ASN A 103 0.30 -5.58 5.68
C ASN A 103 1.23 -6.75 6.06
N LEU A 104 2.10 -7.20 5.15
CA LEU A 104 3.05 -8.31 5.24
C LEU A 104 2.39 -9.69 5.43
N THR A 105 1.49 -9.86 6.40
CA THR A 105 0.91 -11.19 6.71
C THR A 105 0.07 -11.75 5.57
N ILE A 106 -0.36 -10.89 4.63
CA ILE A 106 -1.07 -11.34 3.43
C ILE A 106 -0.19 -12.26 2.57
N LEU A 107 1.11 -12.08 2.61
CA LEU A 107 2.07 -12.88 1.82
C LEU A 107 2.31 -14.30 2.41
N GLU A 108 1.73 -14.61 3.57
CA GLU A 108 1.68 -15.97 4.14
C GLU A 108 0.33 -16.66 3.91
N GLU A 109 -0.65 -15.96 3.36
CA GLU A 109 -1.94 -16.57 3.03
C GLU A 109 -1.80 -17.49 1.80
N GLU A 110 -2.65 -18.51 1.74
CA GLU A 110 -2.64 -19.49 0.65
C GLU A 110 -2.74 -18.81 -0.73
N GLY A 111 -1.82 -19.16 -1.64
CA GLY A 111 -1.77 -18.63 -2.99
C GLY A 111 -1.19 -17.20 -3.11
N MET A 112 -0.71 -16.60 -2.02
CA MET A 112 -0.12 -15.25 -2.05
C MET A 112 1.42 -15.26 -2.05
N ASP A 113 2.05 -16.40 -1.77
CA ASP A 113 3.51 -16.56 -1.76
C ASP A 113 4.16 -16.26 -3.11
N GLU A 114 3.46 -16.48 -4.23
CA GLU A 114 3.91 -16.10 -5.57
C GLU A 114 4.20 -14.60 -5.72
N LEU A 115 3.62 -13.74 -4.86
CA LEU A 115 3.87 -12.30 -4.87
C LEU A 115 5.30 -11.95 -4.44
N LEU A 116 5.98 -12.81 -3.68
CA LEU A 116 7.39 -12.62 -3.30
C LEU A 116 8.32 -12.61 -4.53
N ASP A 117 7.97 -13.30 -5.60
CA ASP A 117 8.70 -13.27 -6.88
C ASP A 117 8.10 -12.26 -7.87
N PHE A 118 6.81 -11.99 -7.74
CA PHE A 118 6.11 -11.03 -8.58
C PHE A 118 6.58 -9.58 -8.31
N PHE A 119 6.67 -9.18 -7.06
CA PHE A 119 7.05 -7.81 -6.69
C PHE A 119 8.42 -7.37 -7.23
N PRO A 120 9.52 -8.12 -7.06
CA PRO A 120 10.81 -7.72 -7.60
C PRO A 120 10.83 -7.70 -9.14
N LYS A 121 10.10 -8.61 -9.79
CA LYS A 121 9.97 -8.65 -11.25
C LYS A 121 9.40 -7.34 -11.83
N TYR A 122 8.47 -6.72 -11.14
CA TYR A 122 7.81 -5.47 -11.55
C TYR A 122 8.34 -4.26 -10.78
N LYS A 123 9.43 -4.40 -10.03
CA LYS A 123 10.08 -3.33 -9.24
C LYS A 123 9.08 -2.57 -8.36
N VAL A 124 8.16 -3.30 -7.73
CA VAL A 124 7.14 -2.70 -6.85
C VAL A 124 7.82 -2.23 -5.57
N GLU A 125 7.74 -0.94 -5.26
CA GLU A 125 8.12 -0.42 -3.95
C GLU A 125 7.14 -0.90 -2.89
N LEU A 126 7.63 -1.41 -1.77
CA LEU A 126 6.81 -1.88 -0.67
C LEU A 126 6.84 -0.88 0.49
N ILE A 127 5.65 -0.46 0.93
CA ILE A 127 5.45 0.25 2.19
C ILE A 127 4.79 -0.74 3.15
N ALA A 128 5.60 -1.34 4.00
CA ALA A 128 5.17 -2.41 4.90
C ALA A 128 4.68 -1.86 6.24
N SER A 129 3.51 -2.30 6.66
CA SER A 129 2.91 -1.90 7.94
C SER A 129 3.49 -2.73 9.09
N LEU A 130 4.47 -2.17 9.79
CA LEU A 130 5.00 -2.70 11.05
C LEU A 130 5.03 -1.59 12.10
N PRO A 131 3.93 -1.40 12.86
CA PRO A 131 3.74 -0.18 13.69
C PRO A 131 4.67 -0.09 14.89
N CYS A 132 5.37 -1.16 15.25
CA CYS A 132 6.32 -1.16 16.36
C CYS A 132 7.40 -2.23 16.16
N TYR A 133 8.54 -2.08 16.83
CA TYR A 133 9.59 -3.09 16.90
C TYR A 133 9.38 -4.11 18.02
N SER A 134 8.38 -3.94 18.87
CA SER A 134 8.04 -4.90 19.93
C SER A 134 6.83 -5.76 19.55
N GLN A 135 6.94 -7.07 19.79
CA GLN A 135 5.89 -8.03 19.52
C GLN A 135 4.58 -7.69 20.23
N SER A 136 4.66 -7.35 21.52
CA SER A 136 3.48 -7.03 22.32
C SER A 136 2.66 -5.88 21.75
N ASN A 137 3.32 -4.83 21.28
CA ASN A 137 2.64 -3.66 20.72
C ASN A 137 2.05 -3.94 19.34
N VAL A 138 2.76 -4.68 18.49
CA VAL A 138 2.24 -5.05 17.16
C VAL A 138 1.04 -5.98 17.30
N ASP A 139 1.16 -7.00 18.13
CA ASP A 139 0.09 -7.98 18.33
C ASP A 139 -1.15 -7.37 18.99
N ALA A 140 -0.98 -6.43 19.91
CA ALA A 140 -2.10 -5.67 20.50
C ALA A 140 -2.86 -4.82 19.46
N GLN A 141 -2.16 -4.24 18.49
CA GLN A 141 -2.77 -3.38 17.48
C GLN A 141 -3.36 -4.15 16.29
N ARG A 142 -2.75 -5.28 15.91
CA ARG A 142 -3.00 -5.95 14.64
C ARG A 142 -3.47 -7.39 14.77
N GLY A 143 -3.35 -7.97 15.95
CA GLY A 143 -3.73 -9.36 16.24
C GLY A 143 -2.54 -10.24 16.61
N LYS A 144 -2.81 -11.28 17.38
CA LYS A 144 -1.80 -12.22 17.90
C LYS A 144 -1.01 -12.89 16.77
N GLY A 145 0.32 -12.90 16.91
CA GLY A 145 1.25 -13.54 15.98
C GLY A 145 1.55 -12.73 14.71
N VAL A 146 1.00 -11.51 14.56
CA VAL A 146 1.26 -10.65 13.42
C VAL A 146 2.71 -10.20 13.38
N PHE A 147 3.34 -9.94 14.53
CA PHE A 147 4.75 -9.58 14.59
C PHE A 147 5.64 -10.66 13.97
N ASP A 148 5.55 -11.90 14.46
CA ASP A 148 6.39 -13.01 14.00
C ASP A 148 6.19 -13.30 12.51
N LYS A 149 4.94 -13.29 12.03
CA LYS A 149 4.62 -13.40 10.60
C LYS A 149 5.30 -12.30 9.80
N SER A 150 5.19 -11.05 10.26
CA SER A 150 5.78 -9.90 9.58
C SER A 150 7.30 -10.01 9.48
N ILE A 151 7.98 -10.41 10.57
CA ILE A 151 9.44 -10.61 10.57
C ILE A 151 9.86 -11.72 9.59
N ARG A 152 9.12 -12.84 9.55
CA ARG A 152 9.42 -13.90 8.57
C ARG A 152 9.31 -13.43 7.13
N ILE A 153 8.27 -12.66 6.82
CA ILE A 153 8.07 -12.10 5.47
C ILE A 153 9.14 -11.06 5.13
N LEU A 154 9.50 -10.18 6.06
CA LEU A 154 10.59 -9.23 5.85
C LEU A 154 11.90 -9.93 5.48
N LYS A 155 12.26 -11.02 6.19
CA LYS A 155 13.42 -11.83 5.86
C LYS A 155 13.33 -12.44 4.46
N LYS A 156 12.15 -12.95 4.05
CA LYS A 156 11.95 -13.47 2.69
C LYS A 156 12.10 -12.37 1.65
N LEU A 157 11.57 -11.16 1.89
CA LEU A 157 11.71 -10.01 1.00
C LEU A 157 13.17 -9.54 0.89
N ASN A 158 13.92 -9.50 2.02
CA ASN A 158 15.36 -9.21 1.98
C ASN A 158 16.11 -10.23 1.10
N ASN A 159 15.81 -11.53 1.22
CA ASN A 159 16.40 -12.58 0.37
C ASN A 159 16.08 -12.40 -1.13
N LYS A 160 15.05 -11.60 -1.48
CA LYS A 160 14.72 -11.21 -2.85
C LYS A 160 15.35 -9.87 -3.25
N GLY A 161 16.17 -9.26 -2.39
CA GLY A 161 16.91 -8.02 -2.61
C GLY A 161 16.22 -6.74 -2.13
N TYR A 162 15.07 -6.85 -1.47
CA TYR A 162 14.38 -5.69 -0.88
C TYR A 162 15.19 -5.11 0.28
N GLY A 163 15.30 -3.77 0.33
CA GLY A 163 16.07 -3.06 1.36
C GLY A 163 17.57 -3.00 1.10
N GLU A 164 18.09 -3.76 0.12
CA GLU A 164 19.51 -3.76 -0.29
C GLU A 164 19.69 -3.12 -1.67
N SER A 165 18.84 -3.47 -2.61
CA SER A 165 18.86 -2.92 -3.97
C SER A 165 18.16 -1.56 -4.04
N LYS A 166 18.80 -0.57 -4.71
CA LYS A 166 18.20 0.75 -4.98
C LYS A 166 16.90 0.68 -5.80
N SER A 167 16.67 -0.42 -6.51
CA SER A 167 15.47 -0.63 -7.33
C SER A 167 14.35 -1.39 -6.61
N LEU A 168 14.61 -1.93 -5.42
CA LEU A 168 13.67 -2.71 -4.62
C LEU A 168 13.52 -2.06 -3.22
N LEU A 169 12.80 -0.95 -3.21
CA LEU A 169 12.61 -0.16 -2.00
C LEU A 169 11.64 -0.86 -1.05
N LEU A 170 12.03 -0.91 0.23
CA LEU A 170 11.21 -1.43 1.32
C LEU A 170 11.21 -0.41 2.46
N ASN A 171 10.06 0.20 2.69
CA ASN A 171 9.84 1.16 3.74
C ASN A 171 8.94 0.56 4.82
N LEU A 172 9.25 0.83 6.08
CA LEU A 172 8.41 0.42 7.20
C LEU A 172 7.63 1.61 7.73
N VAL A 173 6.31 1.43 7.89
CA VAL A 173 5.46 2.42 8.57
C VAL A 173 5.39 2.08 10.04
N TYR A 174 5.90 3.01 10.85
CA TYR A 174 5.85 3.00 12.30
C TYR A 174 4.77 3.96 12.78
N ASN A 175 3.92 3.53 13.73
CA ASN A 175 2.86 4.34 14.33
C ASN A 175 3.00 4.38 15.86
#